data_9c332ce06ea086686a040f02d799f83f
#
_entry.id   9c332ce06ea086686a040f02d799f83f
#
_cell.length_a   1.000
_cell.length_b   1.000
_cell.length_c   1.000
_cell.angle_alpha   90.00
_cell.angle_beta   90.00
_cell.angle_gamma   90.00
#
_symmetry.space_group_name_H-M   'P 1'
#
loop_
_entity.id
_entity.type
_entity.pdbx_description
1 polymer ?
#
loop_
_entity_poly.entity_id
_entity_poly.type
_entity_poly.pdbx_seq_one_letter_code
_entity_poly.pdbx_strand_id
1 'polypeptide(L)'
;MDGPPAQSLGVEPPEKGVMERPPLKEEIIPRKNLIRIVVAGVVMTVGTLALYNYLLSGGADLTKAMTMAFTVFVMYQIFNVFNCRSDGGFTNKFLFIAVGASFLLQLGVIYLPFLQGIFRTTSLGAFDWVLVLLISCTIFISDWLVGKFIK
;
A
#
# COMPACT_ATOMS: atom_id res chain seq x y z
N MET A 1 9.71 1.22 -4.21
CA MET A 1 8.65 2.23 -4.41
C MET A 1 8.19 2.93 -3.13
N ASP A 2 8.60 2.46 -1.95
CA ASP A 2 8.19 3.02 -0.65
C ASP A 2 8.92 4.30 -0.24
N GLY A 3 10.06 4.60 -0.86
CA GLY A 3 10.89 5.76 -0.52
C GLY A 3 10.13 7.09 -0.53
N PRO A 4 9.56 7.53 -1.66
CA PRO A 4 8.88 8.81 -1.74
C PRO A 4 7.67 8.95 -0.80
N PRO A 5 6.74 7.98 -0.69
CA PRO A 5 5.65 8.03 0.27
C PRO A 5 6.12 8.03 1.73
N ALA A 6 7.11 7.21 2.09
CA ALA A 6 7.66 7.16 3.44
C ALA A 6 8.34 8.48 3.82
N GLN A 7 9.12 9.08 2.91
CA GLN A 7 9.71 10.39 3.14
C GLN A 7 8.66 11.49 3.30
N SER A 8 7.56 11.43 2.54
CA SER A 8 6.48 12.40 2.64
C SER A 8 5.74 12.35 3.97
N LEU A 9 5.64 11.17 4.59
CA LEU A 9 5.12 11.02 5.96
C LEU A 9 6.08 11.63 6.99
N GLY A 10 7.40 11.52 6.79
CA GLY A 10 8.41 12.11 7.67
C GLY A 10 8.45 13.65 7.66
N VAL A 11 7.88 14.28 6.64
CA VAL A 11 7.76 15.76 6.52
C VAL A 11 6.37 16.26 6.96
N GLU A 12 5.52 15.38 7.50
CA GLU A 12 4.20 15.73 7.99
C GLU A 12 4.32 16.73 9.15
N PRO A 13 3.54 17.84 9.17
CA PRO A 13 3.60 18.80 10.25
C PRO A 13 3.20 18.12 11.58
N PRO A 14 3.83 18.52 12.71
CA PRO A 14 3.55 17.92 14.01
C PRO A 14 2.07 18.14 14.40
N GLU A 15 1.51 17.17 15.13
CA GLU A 15 0.15 17.27 15.67
C GLU A 15 0.00 18.56 16.53
N LYS A 16 -1.16 19.19 16.41
CA LYS A 16 -1.47 20.38 17.22
C LYS A 16 -1.40 20.05 18.71
N GLY A 17 -0.62 20.83 19.47
CA GLY A 17 -0.48 20.67 20.91
C GLY A 17 0.48 19.54 21.33
N VAL A 18 1.30 18.98 20.43
CA VAL A 18 2.28 17.94 20.79
C VAL A 18 3.30 18.43 21.82
N MET A 19 3.65 19.71 21.79
CA MET A 19 4.59 20.31 22.74
C MET A 19 3.96 20.64 24.12
N GLU A 20 2.63 20.60 24.24
CA GLU A 20 1.90 20.86 25.49
C GLU A 20 1.64 19.57 26.27
N ARG A 21 1.91 18.42 25.69
CA ARG A 21 1.76 17.10 26.32
C ARG A 21 3.06 16.70 27.02
N PRO A 22 2.97 16.12 28.25
CA PRO A 22 4.17 15.58 28.88
C PRO A 22 4.77 14.47 27.98
N PRO A 23 6.12 14.30 27.98
CA PRO A 23 6.77 13.28 27.20
C PRO A 23 6.19 11.90 27.54
N LEU A 24 5.71 11.20 26.51
CA LEU A 24 5.20 9.86 26.67
C LEU A 24 6.34 8.95 27.13
N LYS A 25 6.20 8.35 28.31
CA LYS A 25 7.12 7.31 28.82
C LYS A 25 6.86 5.96 28.18
N GLU A 26 6.30 5.95 26.96
CA GLU A 26 5.88 4.74 26.28
C GLU A 26 6.98 4.22 25.36
N GLU A 27 6.91 2.90 25.07
CA GLU A 27 7.74 2.21 24.09
C GLU A 27 7.70 2.95 22.76
N ILE A 28 8.83 3.03 22.05
CA ILE A 28 8.99 3.71 20.76
C ILE A 28 7.91 3.27 19.75
N ILE A 29 7.46 2.01 19.85
CA ILE A 29 6.35 1.46 19.07
C ILE A 29 5.35 0.86 20.05
N PRO A 30 4.20 1.51 20.28
CA PRO A 30 3.11 0.94 21.09
C PRO A 30 2.68 -0.43 20.52
N ARG A 31 2.36 -1.38 21.38
CA ARG A 31 1.89 -2.72 20.98
C ARG A 31 0.74 -2.69 19.98
N LYS A 32 -0.14 -1.69 20.08
CA LYS A 32 -1.19 -1.40 19.11
C LYS A 32 -0.66 -1.25 17.68
N ASN A 33 0.36 -0.41 17.51
CA ASN A 33 0.95 -0.15 16.20
C ASN A 33 1.69 -1.38 15.67
N LEU A 34 2.36 -2.14 16.55
CA LEU A 34 3.01 -3.38 16.17
C LEU A 34 2.01 -4.40 15.60
N ILE A 35 0.85 -4.57 16.25
CA ILE A 35 -0.19 -5.48 15.76
C ILE A 35 -0.74 -5.00 14.42
N ARG A 36 -0.97 -3.69 14.24
CA ARG A 36 -1.39 -3.14 12.95
C ARG A 36 -0.40 -3.45 11.83
N ILE A 37 0.89 -3.26 12.09
CA ILE A 37 1.96 -3.55 11.11
C ILE A 37 1.96 -5.03 10.74
N VAL A 38 1.89 -5.93 11.72
CA VAL A 38 1.89 -7.38 11.48
C VAL A 38 0.65 -7.80 10.69
N VAL A 39 -0.53 -7.34 11.08
CA VAL A 39 -1.80 -7.66 10.36
C VAL A 39 -1.76 -7.14 8.94
N ALA A 40 -1.33 -5.89 8.72
CA ALA A 40 -1.18 -5.34 7.39
C ALA A 40 -0.22 -6.19 6.53
N GLY A 41 0.95 -6.56 7.06
CA GLY A 41 1.90 -7.42 6.37
C GLY A 41 1.33 -8.79 5.99
N VAL A 42 0.58 -9.42 6.91
CA VAL A 42 -0.09 -10.70 6.63
C VAL A 42 -1.15 -10.54 5.54
N VAL A 43 -2.01 -9.51 5.61
CA VAL A 43 -3.05 -9.26 4.60
C VAL A 43 -2.44 -9.02 3.22
N MET A 44 -1.40 -8.19 3.13
CA MET A 44 -0.69 -7.93 1.88
C MET A 44 -0.10 -9.23 1.30
N THR A 45 0.57 -10.03 2.12
CA THR A 45 1.20 -11.27 1.70
C THR A 45 0.17 -12.29 1.23
N VAL A 46 -0.85 -12.55 2.05
CA VAL A 46 -1.90 -13.52 1.73
C VAL A 46 -2.69 -13.08 0.50
N GLY A 47 -3.07 -11.81 0.41
CA GLY A 47 -3.82 -11.28 -0.74
C GLY A 47 -3.03 -11.38 -2.05
N THR A 48 -1.75 -11.04 -2.03
CA THR A 48 -0.87 -11.14 -3.21
C THR A 48 -0.67 -12.59 -3.64
N LEU A 49 -0.37 -13.50 -2.70
CA LEU A 49 -0.17 -14.91 -3.00
C LEU A 49 -1.46 -15.60 -3.44
N ALA A 50 -2.60 -15.25 -2.84
CA ALA A 50 -3.90 -15.79 -3.23
C ALA A 50 -4.23 -15.42 -4.68
N LEU A 51 -4.04 -14.15 -5.06
CA LEU A 51 -4.25 -13.72 -6.45
C LEU A 51 -3.30 -14.44 -7.41
N TYR A 52 -2.01 -14.51 -7.05
CA TYR A 52 -1.01 -15.18 -7.88
C TYR A 52 -1.37 -16.65 -8.14
N ASN A 53 -1.69 -17.39 -7.08
CA ASN A 53 -2.11 -18.79 -7.20
C ASN A 53 -3.42 -18.94 -7.97
N TYR A 54 -4.40 -18.05 -7.75
CA TYR A 54 -5.66 -18.07 -8.49
C TYR A 54 -5.45 -17.91 -10.00
N LEU A 55 -4.60 -16.98 -10.41
CA LEU A 55 -4.30 -16.76 -11.83
C LEU A 55 -3.57 -17.93 -12.46
N LEU A 56 -2.58 -18.51 -11.79
CA LEU A 56 -1.87 -19.68 -12.28
C LEU A 56 -2.79 -20.90 -12.41
N SER A 57 -3.66 -21.13 -11.43
CA SER A 57 -4.65 -22.23 -11.47
C SER A 57 -5.69 -22.03 -12.58
N GLY A 58 -5.98 -20.77 -12.92
CA GLY A 58 -6.85 -20.41 -14.04
C GLY A 58 -6.18 -20.48 -15.42
N GLY A 59 -4.91 -20.91 -15.51
CA GLY A 59 -4.19 -21.01 -16.77
C GLY A 59 -3.68 -19.68 -17.32
N ALA A 60 -3.62 -18.63 -16.51
CA ALA A 60 -3.04 -17.37 -16.93
C ALA A 60 -1.53 -17.50 -17.19
N ASP A 61 -1.01 -16.73 -18.13
CA ASP A 61 0.43 -16.67 -18.38
C ASP A 61 1.20 -16.22 -17.14
N LEU A 62 2.37 -16.83 -16.92
CA LEU A 62 3.23 -16.55 -15.77
C LEU A 62 3.59 -15.08 -15.67
N THR A 63 3.90 -14.44 -16.81
CA THR A 63 4.24 -13.02 -16.88
C THR A 63 3.05 -12.14 -16.42
N LYS A 64 1.83 -12.51 -16.80
CA LYS A 64 0.62 -11.82 -16.38
C LYS A 64 0.38 -11.99 -14.89
N ALA A 65 0.52 -13.21 -14.36
CA ALA A 65 0.35 -13.49 -12.94
C ALA A 65 1.36 -12.72 -12.09
N MET A 66 2.63 -12.67 -12.50
CA MET A 66 3.67 -11.88 -11.84
C MET A 66 3.38 -10.38 -11.89
N THR A 67 2.94 -9.86 -13.04
CA THR A 67 2.62 -8.43 -13.19
C THR A 67 1.45 -8.03 -12.29
N MET A 68 0.41 -8.85 -12.21
CA MET A 68 -0.74 -8.59 -11.35
C MET A 68 -0.36 -8.67 -9.86
N ALA A 69 0.41 -9.67 -9.45
CA ALA A 69 0.90 -9.80 -8.08
C ALA A 69 1.74 -8.58 -7.67
N PHE A 70 2.68 -8.17 -8.53
CA PHE A 70 3.48 -6.97 -8.31
C PHE A 70 2.61 -5.71 -8.19
N THR A 71 1.62 -5.56 -9.07
CA THR A 71 0.72 -4.40 -9.07
C THR A 71 -0.15 -4.36 -7.82
N VAL A 72 -0.72 -5.49 -7.39
CA VAL A 72 -1.49 -5.60 -6.14
C VAL A 72 -0.62 -5.21 -4.95
N PHE A 73 0.61 -5.69 -4.89
CA PHE A 73 1.52 -5.37 -3.80
C PHE A 73 1.83 -3.86 -3.73
N VAL A 74 2.08 -3.22 -4.88
CA VAL A 74 2.29 -1.76 -4.94
C VAL A 74 1.03 -1.00 -4.53
N MET A 75 -0.15 -1.44 -4.99
CA MET A 75 -1.42 -0.80 -4.61
C MET A 75 -1.73 -0.96 -3.13
N TYR A 76 -1.41 -2.10 -2.53
CA TYR A 76 -1.49 -2.30 -1.09
C TYR A 76 -0.65 -1.28 -0.33
N GLN A 77 0.59 -1.05 -0.77
CA GLN A 77 1.48 -0.07 -0.13
C GLN A 77 0.94 1.35 -0.26
N ILE A 78 0.46 1.74 -1.45
CA ILE A 78 -0.17 3.03 -1.67
C ILE A 78 -1.37 3.23 -0.73
N PHE A 79 -2.24 2.23 -0.60
CA PHE A 79 -3.40 2.31 0.29
C PHE A 79 -2.99 2.30 1.77
N ASN A 80 -1.98 1.52 2.14
CA ASN A 80 -1.49 1.47 3.51
C ASN A 80 -0.88 2.79 3.98
N VAL A 81 -0.29 3.57 3.08
CA VAL A 81 0.20 4.92 3.41
C VAL A 81 -0.93 5.81 3.96
N PHE A 82 -2.15 5.68 3.42
CA PHE A 82 -3.30 6.41 3.93
C PHE A 82 -3.75 5.94 5.32
N ASN A 83 -3.57 4.66 5.64
CA ASN A 83 -3.86 4.11 6.98
C ASN A 83 -2.81 4.53 8.02
N CYS A 84 -1.58 4.81 7.61
CA CYS A 84 -0.48 5.19 8.51
C CYS A 84 -0.49 6.68 8.90
N ARG A 85 -1.43 7.49 8.38
CA ARG A 85 -1.50 8.92 8.68
C ARG A 85 -2.03 9.16 10.08
N SER A 86 -1.38 10.07 10.80
CA SER A 86 -1.79 10.50 12.15
C SER A 86 -3.00 11.43 12.12
N ASP A 87 -3.12 12.29 11.10
CA ASP A 87 -4.19 13.27 10.96
C ASP A 87 -5.12 12.93 9.80
N GLY A 88 -6.42 12.86 10.05
CA GLY A 88 -7.45 12.65 9.03
C GLY A 88 -7.62 13.80 8.01
N GLY A 89 -6.75 14.81 8.02
CA GLY A 89 -6.82 15.98 7.14
C GLY A 89 -6.02 15.81 5.84
N PHE A 90 -6.54 16.35 4.74
CA PHE A 90 -5.86 16.39 3.41
C PHE A 90 -4.76 17.47 3.33
N THR A 91 -4.07 17.75 4.43
CA THR A 91 -3.18 18.91 4.55
C THR A 91 -1.79 18.68 3.95
N ASN A 92 -1.34 17.42 3.86
CA ASN A 92 -0.01 17.09 3.33
C ASN A 92 -0.02 16.94 1.80
N LYS A 93 0.25 18.04 1.08
CA LYS A 93 0.34 18.05 -0.39
C LYS A 93 1.48 17.14 -0.92
N PHE A 94 2.58 17.03 -0.16
CA PHE A 94 3.72 16.19 -0.55
C PHE A 94 3.34 14.71 -0.61
N LEU A 95 2.48 14.24 0.28
CA LEU A 95 1.99 12.87 0.26
C LEU A 95 1.22 12.57 -1.03
N PHE A 96 0.32 13.47 -1.44
CA PHE A 96 -0.44 13.27 -2.68
C PHE A 96 0.44 13.29 -3.92
N ILE A 97 1.46 14.15 -3.94
CA ILE A 97 2.45 14.19 -5.03
C ILE A 97 3.25 12.88 -5.05
N ALA A 98 3.71 12.40 -3.90
CA ALA A 98 4.49 11.17 -3.81
C ALA A 98 3.68 9.92 -4.19
N VAL A 99 2.44 9.83 -3.72
CA VAL A 99 1.50 8.77 -4.09
C VAL A 99 1.17 8.82 -5.59
N GLY A 100 0.88 10.01 -6.11
CA GLY A 100 0.61 10.21 -7.54
C GLY A 100 1.81 9.82 -8.41
N ALA A 101 3.03 10.23 -8.02
CA ALA A 101 4.25 9.85 -8.71
C ALA A 101 4.49 8.34 -8.68
N SER A 102 4.28 7.69 -7.54
CA SER A 102 4.40 6.23 -7.41
C SER A 102 3.38 5.50 -8.29
N PHE A 103 2.15 5.99 -8.35
CA PHE A 103 1.11 5.43 -9.21
C PHE A 103 1.42 5.62 -10.69
N LEU A 104 1.88 6.80 -11.11
CA LEU A 104 2.30 7.08 -12.49
C LEU A 104 3.49 6.20 -12.90
N LEU A 105 4.46 6.02 -11.99
CA LEU A 105 5.58 5.10 -12.20
C LEU A 105 5.09 3.66 -12.41
N GLN A 106 4.13 3.21 -11.62
CA GLN A 106 3.53 1.88 -11.76
C GLN A 106 2.84 1.72 -13.11
N LEU A 107 2.07 2.73 -13.55
CA LEU A 107 1.47 2.72 -14.90
C LEU A 107 2.55 2.67 -15.98
N GLY A 108 3.64 3.43 -15.80
CA GLY A 108 4.78 3.39 -16.73
C GLY A 108 5.38 1.99 -16.86
N VAL A 109 5.61 1.30 -15.75
CA VAL A 109 6.15 -0.08 -15.74
C VAL A 109 5.22 -1.08 -16.43
N ILE A 110 3.89 -0.88 -16.36
CA ILE A 110 2.90 -1.76 -16.97
C ILE A 110 2.68 -1.47 -18.46
N TYR A 111 2.72 -0.21 -18.88
CA TYR A 111 2.29 0.18 -20.23
C TYR A 111 3.41 0.66 -21.16
N LEU A 112 4.58 1.10 -20.64
CA LEU A 112 5.68 1.53 -21.49
C LEU A 112 6.49 0.32 -21.98
N PRO A 113 6.59 0.09 -23.32
CA PRO A 113 7.27 -1.10 -23.88
C PRO A 113 8.73 -1.22 -23.43
N PHE A 114 9.41 -0.09 -23.27
CA PHE A 114 10.79 -0.05 -22.79
C PHE A 114 10.92 -0.60 -21.35
N LEU A 115 10.03 -0.19 -20.45
CA LEU A 115 10.01 -0.64 -19.06
C LEU A 115 9.48 -2.08 -18.95
N GLN A 116 8.52 -2.47 -19.79
CA GLN A 116 8.05 -3.86 -19.86
C GLN A 116 9.20 -4.83 -20.19
N GLY A 117 10.10 -4.44 -21.10
CA GLY A 117 11.28 -5.24 -21.43
C GLY A 117 12.24 -5.42 -20.26
N ILE A 118 12.43 -4.37 -19.45
CA ILE A 118 13.32 -4.39 -18.29
C ILE A 118 12.69 -5.19 -17.13
N PHE A 119 11.44 -4.90 -16.79
CA PHE A 119 10.75 -5.47 -15.63
C PHE A 119 10.02 -6.79 -15.93
N ARG A 120 10.00 -7.21 -17.19
CA ARG A 120 9.26 -8.40 -17.68
C ARG A 120 7.80 -8.36 -17.26
N THR A 121 7.16 -7.20 -17.47
CA THR A 121 5.75 -6.99 -17.19
C THR A 121 4.93 -7.08 -18.47
N THR A 122 3.61 -7.22 -18.33
CA THR A 122 2.67 -7.20 -19.46
C THR A 122 1.57 -6.19 -19.18
N SER A 123 0.94 -5.69 -20.25
CA SER A 123 -0.19 -4.76 -20.12
C SER A 123 -1.38 -5.44 -19.45
N LEU A 124 -2.00 -4.75 -18.50
CA LEU A 124 -3.19 -5.20 -17.79
C LEU A 124 -4.45 -4.63 -18.44
N GLY A 125 -5.48 -5.46 -18.56
CA GLY A 125 -6.79 -5.05 -19.02
C GLY A 125 -7.63 -4.38 -17.92
N ALA A 126 -8.78 -3.79 -18.30
CA ALA A 126 -9.67 -3.14 -17.35
C ALA A 126 -10.18 -4.10 -16.25
N PHE A 127 -10.47 -5.34 -16.60
CA PHE A 127 -10.88 -6.36 -15.63
C PHE A 127 -9.78 -6.70 -14.63
N ASP A 128 -8.52 -6.77 -15.07
CA ASP A 128 -7.38 -7.02 -14.21
C ASP A 128 -7.21 -5.88 -13.18
N TRP A 129 -7.43 -4.63 -13.59
CA TRP A 129 -7.42 -3.47 -12.69
C TRP A 129 -8.53 -3.52 -11.65
N VAL A 130 -9.73 -3.95 -12.02
CA VAL A 130 -10.83 -4.13 -11.06
C VAL A 130 -10.44 -5.15 -9.98
N LEU A 131 -9.86 -6.29 -10.37
CA LEU A 131 -9.37 -7.30 -9.43
C LEU A 131 -8.27 -6.75 -8.51
N VAL A 132 -7.29 -6.04 -9.09
CA VAL A 132 -6.21 -5.41 -8.33
C VAL A 132 -6.78 -4.45 -7.28
N LEU A 133 -7.68 -3.58 -7.65
CA LEU A 133 -8.28 -2.60 -6.74
C LEU A 133 -9.12 -3.27 -5.65
N LEU A 134 -9.96 -4.24 -5.99
CA LEU A 134 -10.79 -4.97 -5.03
C LEU A 134 -9.93 -5.67 -3.97
N ILE A 135 -8.88 -6.36 -4.40
CA ILE A 135 -7.99 -7.06 -3.48
C ILE A 135 -7.23 -6.05 -2.62
N SER A 136 -6.69 -4.99 -3.20
CA SER A 136 -5.94 -3.98 -2.46
C SER A 136 -6.79 -3.21 -1.44
N CYS A 137 -8.09 -3.06 -1.68
CA CYS A 137 -9.02 -2.44 -0.72
C CYS A 137 -9.18 -3.26 0.57
N THR A 138 -8.82 -4.54 0.60
CA THR A 138 -8.90 -5.35 1.83
C THR A 138 -8.01 -4.81 2.95
N ILE A 139 -6.99 -4.00 2.63
CA ILE A 139 -6.14 -3.37 3.64
C ILE A 139 -6.93 -2.37 4.52
N PHE A 140 -7.89 -1.65 3.95
CA PHE A 140 -8.74 -0.74 4.73
C PHE A 140 -9.66 -1.50 5.67
N ILE A 141 -10.19 -2.65 5.21
CA ILE A 141 -11.04 -3.51 6.02
C ILE A 141 -10.24 -4.07 7.19
N SER A 142 -9.00 -4.51 6.96
CA SER A 142 -8.13 -5.05 8.00
C SER A 142 -7.78 -3.99 9.05
N ASP A 143 -7.46 -2.77 8.63
CA ASP A 143 -7.14 -1.68 9.57
C ASP A 143 -8.38 -1.27 10.40
N TRP A 144 -9.56 -1.20 9.78
CA TRP A 144 -10.81 -0.94 10.48
C TRP A 144 -11.12 -2.02 11.53
N LEU A 145 -10.93 -3.31 11.18
CA LEU A 145 -11.12 -4.42 12.11
C LEU A 145 -10.16 -4.32 13.29
N VAL A 146 -8.87 -4.14 13.02
CA VAL A 146 -7.84 -4.01 14.07
C VAL A 146 -8.17 -2.82 14.98
N GLY A 147 -8.58 -1.68 14.40
CA GLY A 147 -8.98 -0.50 15.16
C GLY A 147 -10.20 -0.72 16.07
N LYS A 148 -11.10 -1.66 15.70
CA LYS A 148 -12.28 -2.01 16.50
C LYS A 148 -11.96 -2.98 17.64
N PHE A 149 -11.03 -3.92 17.43
CA PHE A 149 -10.69 -4.96 18.40
C PHE A 149 -9.60 -4.53 19.39
N ILE A 150 -8.78 -3.54 19.03
CA ILE A 150 -7.67 -3.03 19.87
C ILE A 150 -8.00 -1.61 20.34
N LYS A 151 -9.07 -1.50 21.07
CA LYS A 151 -9.40 -0.26 21.80
C LYS A 151 -8.62 -0.16 23.09
#